data_df79223a062b52439cf686c5aea979b5
#
_entry.id   df79223a062b52439cf686c5aea979b5
#
_cell.length_a   1.000
_cell.length_b   1.000
_cell.length_c   1.000
_cell.angle_alpha   90.00
_cell.angle_beta   90.00
_cell.angle_gamma   90.00
#
_symmetry.space_group_name_H-M   'P 1'
#
loop_
_entity.id
_entity.type
_entity.pdbx_description
1 polymer ?
#
loop_
_entity_poly.entity_id
_entity_poly.type
_entity_poly.pdbx_seq_one_letter_code
_entity_poly.pdbx_strand_id
1 'polypeptide(L)'
;MYENISLPARTSEFSRKRAREDIAKYKRLFLSGAAGVGKSYLTKKIIEKNNTVVLGTTGIAAANIGGMTVHKFFNLSICKNVEELEAYTHQGIERILKQKQVPYKKARQIFYSRMKSVLENTDLIIIDEVSMMSDKLLDMVFHRLEHLNATEIPILFVGDMYQLPPINKEGDVHYVFESRYWKDVMTVELTKIKRTDDVEFAKLQHMVRVGEGTPEINDFIRGLANTRVDENTTMLFSTHREVDAHNRLQFNKLDTQIYCARVKEVSRANDVTDEMVEQFINDLNLPKELNFRVGAKIIFTLNDDEEGFYNGEVGIIEEVDEDSKSVRIVSQSSFGDNSQERREYIVVRHNYDKIKYVPRKDGRRGLEIEKQLTVSAFPFKLGYAITIHKSQGMTLSEGSVDCKNIFTPEQFYVALSRFSSPKHLKIVNFNPAFHIAKNEYIDNFYANAVKLNENEFGRALEDERGEGRVNHQPQAQIVVKEI
;
A
#
# COMPACT_ATOMS: atom_id res chain seq x y z
N MET A 1 20.43 -15.99 -22.56
CA MET A 1 21.46 -16.03 -21.51
C MET A 1 20.90 -16.40 -20.12
N TYR A 2 19.59 -16.56 -19.97
CA TYR A 2 18.90 -16.83 -18.68
C TYR A 2 18.15 -18.19 -18.66
N GLU A 3 18.34 -19.05 -19.66
CA GLU A 3 17.59 -20.32 -19.80
C GLU A 3 17.82 -21.33 -18.67
N ASN A 4 18.79 -21.10 -17.79
CA ASN A 4 19.17 -22.03 -16.72
C ASN A 4 18.79 -21.58 -15.29
N ILE A 5 17.98 -20.53 -15.11
CA ILE A 5 17.52 -20.13 -13.78
C ILE A 5 16.37 -21.05 -13.37
N SER A 6 16.67 -22.03 -12.50
CA SER A 6 15.67 -22.94 -11.93
C SER A 6 14.88 -22.23 -10.83
N LEU A 7 13.56 -22.16 -10.97
CA LEU A 7 12.67 -21.74 -9.87
C LEU A 7 12.65 -22.83 -8.79
N PRO A 8 12.49 -22.47 -7.50
CA PRO A 8 12.41 -23.45 -6.41
C PRO A 8 11.27 -24.46 -6.65
N ALA A 9 11.48 -25.68 -6.18
CA ALA A 9 10.65 -26.85 -6.44
C ALA A 9 9.15 -26.60 -6.19
N ARG A 10 8.32 -27.01 -7.15
CA ARG A 10 6.86 -26.96 -7.06
C ARG A 10 6.38 -27.80 -5.89
N THR A 11 5.59 -27.22 -4.97
CA THR A 11 4.84 -27.99 -3.96
C THR A 11 3.98 -29.07 -4.63
N SER A 12 3.90 -30.27 -4.06
CA SER A 12 3.13 -31.37 -4.64
C SER A 12 1.63 -31.03 -4.70
N GLU A 13 0.91 -31.59 -5.68
CA GLU A 13 -0.53 -31.35 -5.87
C GLU A 13 -1.36 -31.77 -4.63
N PHE A 14 -0.91 -32.78 -3.91
CA PHE A 14 -1.51 -33.23 -2.66
C PHE A 14 -1.37 -32.20 -1.52
N SER A 15 -0.20 -31.56 -1.39
CA SER A 15 0.01 -30.48 -0.41
C SER A 15 -0.86 -29.27 -0.71
N ARG A 16 -1.11 -28.97 -1.99
CA ARG A 16 -1.97 -27.88 -2.44
C ARG A 16 -3.45 -28.13 -2.14
N LYS A 17 -3.93 -29.37 -2.32
CA LYS A 17 -5.32 -29.72 -2.01
C LYS A 17 -5.60 -29.57 -0.52
N ARG A 18 -4.72 -30.10 0.33
CA ARG A 18 -4.84 -29.97 1.80
C ARG A 18 -4.77 -28.50 2.25
N ALA A 19 -3.90 -27.71 1.65
CA ALA A 19 -3.79 -26.29 1.95
C ALA A 19 -5.08 -25.51 1.59
N ARG A 20 -5.77 -25.87 0.50
CA ARG A 20 -7.05 -25.26 0.11
C ARG A 20 -8.15 -25.55 1.13
N GLU A 21 -8.24 -26.77 1.64
CA GLU A 21 -9.20 -27.18 2.67
C GLU A 21 -8.94 -26.45 4.02
N ASP A 22 -7.70 -26.06 4.29
CA ASP A 22 -7.32 -25.42 5.54
C ASP A 22 -7.51 -23.88 5.51
N ILE A 23 -7.34 -23.22 4.36
CA ILE A 23 -7.40 -21.75 4.25
C ILE A 23 -8.71 -21.18 4.77
N ALA A 24 -9.84 -21.79 4.42
CA ALA A 24 -11.16 -21.31 4.81
C ALA A 24 -11.44 -21.39 6.32
N LYS A 25 -10.70 -22.24 7.04
CA LYS A 25 -10.83 -22.43 8.51
C LYS A 25 -10.08 -21.38 9.31
N TYR A 26 -9.14 -20.66 8.69
CA TYR A 26 -8.32 -19.69 9.40
C TYR A 26 -9.03 -18.34 9.54
N LYS A 27 -9.14 -17.85 10.76
CA LYS A 27 -9.64 -16.51 11.06
C LYS A 27 -8.62 -15.41 10.74
N ARG A 28 -7.35 -15.76 10.57
CA ARG A 28 -6.26 -14.82 10.30
C ARG A 28 -5.42 -15.33 9.14
N LEU A 29 -5.43 -14.57 8.05
CA LEU A 29 -4.69 -14.91 6.85
C LEU A 29 -3.71 -13.78 6.50
N PHE A 30 -2.53 -14.15 6.07
CA PHE A 30 -1.58 -13.23 5.43
C PHE A 30 -1.46 -13.59 3.96
N LEU A 31 -2.00 -12.73 3.09
CA LEU A 31 -1.89 -12.80 1.65
C LEU A 31 -0.61 -12.08 1.21
N SER A 32 0.42 -12.85 0.92
CA SER A 32 1.71 -12.35 0.51
C SER A 32 1.98 -12.62 -0.97
N GLY A 33 3.11 -12.08 -1.44
CA GLY A 33 3.66 -12.33 -2.77
C GLY A 33 4.38 -11.12 -3.32
N ALA A 34 5.20 -11.35 -4.35
CA ALA A 34 5.99 -10.33 -5.01
C ALA A 34 5.14 -9.15 -5.53
N ALA A 35 5.79 -8.05 -5.90
CA ALA A 35 5.11 -6.98 -6.59
C ALA A 35 4.49 -7.47 -7.91
N GLY A 36 3.25 -7.08 -8.20
CA GLY A 36 2.58 -7.41 -9.46
C GLY A 36 1.94 -8.80 -9.54
N VAL A 37 1.82 -9.55 -8.44
CA VAL A 37 1.11 -10.86 -8.43
C VAL A 37 -0.41 -10.76 -8.31
N GLY A 38 -0.98 -9.54 -8.18
CA GLY A 38 -2.41 -9.35 -8.13
C GLY A 38 -3.02 -9.23 -6.73
N LYS A 39 -2.23 -9.03 -5.66
CA LYS A 39 -2.74 -8.85 -4.28
C LYS A 39 -3.85 -7.81 -4.20
N SER A 40 -3.61 -6.60 -4.67
CA SER A 40 -4.57 -5.48 -4.59
C SER A 40 -5.85 -5.75 -5.38
N TYR A 41 -5.76 -6.47 -6.50
CA TYR A 41 -6.92 -6.88 -7.27
C TYR A 41 -7.81 -7.86 -6.50
N LEU A 42 -7.21 -8.89 -5.89
CA LEU A 42 -7.94 -9.84 -5.04
C LEU A 42 -8.56 -9.14 -3.83
N THR A 43 -7.82 -8.23 -3.21
CA THR A 43 -8.28 -7.47 -2.05
C THR A 43 -9.53 -6.63 -2.40
N LYS A 44 -9.53 -5.93 -3.54
CA LYS A 44 -10.70 -5.17 -4.01
C LYS A 44 -11.93 -6.08 -4.18
N LYS A 45 -11.78 -7.26 -4.80
CA LYS A 45 -12.88 -8.23 -4.95
C LYS A 45 -13.43 -8.77 -3.63
N ILE A 46 -12.57 -8.94 -2.62
CA ILE A 46 -12.99 -9.36 -1.28
C ILE A 46 -13.80 -8.25 -0.59
N ILE A 47 -13.37 -7.00 -0.73
CA ILE A 47 -14.04 -5.81 -0.17
C ILE A 47 -15.48 -5.69 -0.68
N GLU A 48 -15.71 -5.87 -1.98
CA GLU A 48 -17.02 -5.73 -2.61
C GLU A 48 -18.10 -6.67 -2.05
N LYS A 49 -17.70 -7.75 -1.39
CA LYS A 49 -18.58 -8.85 -0.98
C LYS A 49 -18.86 -8.92 0.53
N ASN A 50 -18.18 -8.11 1.32
CA ASN A 50 -18.22 -8.19 2.77
C ASN A 50 -18.45 -6.82 3.40
N ASN A 51 -19.03 -6.78 4.62
CA ASN A 51 -18.99 -5.58 5.44
C ASN A 51 -17.58 -5.42 6.01
N THR A 52 -16.69 -4.81 5.25
CA THR A 52 -15.25 -4.82 5.47
C THR A 52 -14.75 -3.50 6.03
N VAL A 53 -13.96 -3.56 7.09
CA VAL A 53 -13.10 -2.45 7.52
C VAL A 53 -11.76 -2.59 6.82
N VAL A 54 -11.41 -1.61 5.99
CA VAL A 54 -10.19 -1.60 5.17
C VAL A 54 -9.21 -0.62 5.77
N LEU A 55 -8.00 -1.08 6.07
CA LEU A 55 -6.98 -0.31 6.75
C LEU A 55 -5.64 -0.39 5.99
N GLY A 56 -4.93 0.74 5.95
CA GLY A 56 -3.55 0.79 5.48
C GLY A 56 -2.59 1.08 6.63
N THR A 57 -1.36 0.60 6.55
CA THR A 57 -0.32 0.92 7.53
C THR A 57 0.17 2.36 7.39
N THR A 58 0.08 2.93 6.19
CA THR A 58 0.41 4.33 5.88
C THR A 58 -0.79 5.09 5.31
N GLY A 59 -0.74 6.42 5.29
CA GLY A 59 -1.78 7.26 4.68
C GLY A 59 -1.97 6.97 3.20
N ILE A 60 -0.87 6.77 2.46
CA ILE A 60 -0.90 6.44 1.03
C ILE A 60 -1.54 5.06 0.80
N ALA A 61 -1.14 4.05 1.58
CA ALA A 61 -1.72 2.71 1.48
C ALA A 61 -3.24 2.75 1.75
N ALA A 62 -3.65 3.48 2.80
CA ALA A 62 -5.05 3.66 3.14
C ALA A 62 -5.84 4.35 2.02
N ALA A 63 -5.30 5.41 1.42
CA ALA A 63 -5.93 6.13 0.32
C ALA A 63 -6.07 5.25 -0.94
N ASN A 64 -5.03 4.51 -1.31
CA ASN A 64 -5.02 3.63 -2.49
C ASN A 64 -6.07 2.52 -2.43
N ILE A 65 -6.41 2.05 -1.23
CA ILE A 65 -7.39 0.99 -1.01
C ILE A 65 -8.78 1.53 -0.61
N GLY A 66 -8.92 2.86 -0.53
CA GLY A 66 -10.18 3.51 -0.12
C GLY A 66 -10.54 3.31 1.36
N GLY A 67 -9.54 3.18 2.23
CA GLY A 67 -9.69 2.87 3.64
C GLY A 67 -9.21 3.97 4.60
N MET A 68 -8.90 3.55 5.82
CA MET A 68 -8.33 4.39 6.88
C MET A 68 -6.96 3.88 7.31
N THR A 69 -6.16 4.69 7.98
CA THR A 69 -4.95 4.16 8.61
C THR A 69 -5.28 3.33 9.86
N VAL A 70 -4.48 2.28 10.12
CA VAL A 70 -4.58 1.44 11.33
C VAL A 70 -4.59 2.32 12.58
N HIS A 71 -3.66 3.26 12.70
CA HIS A 71 -3.56 4.17 13.84
C HIS A 71 -4.85 4.95 14.11
N LYS A 72 -5.48 5.44 13.05
CA LYS A 72 -6.69 6.24 13.16
C LYS A 72 -7.91 5.41 13.52
N PHE A 73 -8.08 4.26 12.87
CA PHE A 73 -9.23 3.38 13.13
C PHE A 73 -9.25 2.89 14.57
N PHE A 74 -8.12 2.39 15.06
CA PHE A 74 -7.98 1.86 16.41
C PHE A 74 -7.70 2.93 17.47
N ASN A 75 -7.66 4.23 17.08
CA ASN A 75 -7.38 5.35 17.99
C ASN A 75 -6.08 5.11 18.80
N LEU A 76 -4.98 4.83 18.09
CA LEU A 76 -3.68 4.49 18.70
C LEU A 76 -2.83 5.73 19.00
N SER A 77 -3.18 6.90 18.42
CA SER A 77 -2.35 8.12 18.49
C SER A 77 -0.90 7.85 18.03
N ILE A 78 0.08 8.46 18.67
CA ILE A 78 1.53 8.27 18.43
C ILE A 78 2.16 7.29 19.43
N CYS A 79 1.34 6.42 20.06
CA CYS A 79 1.82 5.44 21.03
C CYS A 79 2.74 4.42 20.37
N LYS A 80 3.81 4.04 21.07
CA LYS A 80 4.83 3.10 20.59
C LYS A 80 4.60 1.66 21.03
N ASN A 81 3.80 1.47 22.08
CA ASN A 81 3.52 0.17 22.69
C ASN A 81 2.20 0.19 23.47
N VAL A 82 1.84 -0.95 24.04
CA VAL A 82 0.57 -1.14 24.78
C VAL A 82 0.52 -0.28 26.05
N GLU A 83 1.63 -0.10 26.75
CA GLU A 83 1.71 0.69 27.99
C GLU A 83 1.39 2.16 27.72
N GLU A 84 1.98 2.74 26.68
CA GLU A 84 1.68 4.11 26.26
C GLU A 84 0.22 4.24 25.77
N LEU A 85 -0.31 3.20 25.09
CA LEU A 85 -1.69 3.17 24.64
C LEU A 85 -2.68 3.12 25.82
N GLU A 86 -2.38 2.39 26.89
CA GLU A 86 -3.20 2.36 28.08
C GLU A 86 -3.22 3.73 28.79
N ALA A 87 -2.05 4.36 28.91
CA ALA A 87 -1.93 5.71 29.48
C ALA A 87 -2.73 6.74 28.65
N TYR A 88 -2.60 6.70 27.33
CA TYR A 88 -3.38 7.55 26.41
C TYR A 88 -4.89 7.31 26.56
N THR A 89 -5.30 6.06 26.64
CA THR A 89 -6.70 5.67 26.82
C THR A 89 -7.27 6.21 28.15
N HIS A 90 -6.51 6.05 29.24
CA HIS A 90 -6.90 6.55 30.55
C HIS A 90 -7.11 8.08 30.52
N GLN A 91 -6.16 8.83 29.97
CA GLN A 91 -6.28 10.29 29.79
C GLN A 91 -7.50 10.68 28.96
N GLY A 92 -7.79 9.95 27.89
CA GLY A 92 -8.98 10.16 27.04
C GLY A 92 -10.28 9.94 27.80
N ILE A 93 -10.36 8.87 28.59
CA ILE A 93 -11.53 8.57 29.44
C ILE A 93 -11.71 9.62 30.54
N GLU A 94 -10.62 10.04 31.20
CA GLU A 94 -10.69 11.10 32.23
C GLU A 94 -11.17 12.44 31.65
N ARG A 95 -10.74 12.78 30.42
CA ARG A 95 -11.22 13.99 29.74
C ARG A 95 -12.73 13.95 29.55
N ILE A 96 -13.27 12.81 29.06
CA ILE A 96 -14.72 12.61 28.89
C ILE A 96 -15.45 12.70 30.24
N LEU A 97 -14.90 12.06 31.28
CA LEU A 97 -15.45 12.10 32.65
C LEU A 97 -15.60 13.54 33.13
N LYS A 98 -14.54 14.35 32.98
CA LYS A 98 -14.54 15.77 33.40
C LYS A 98 -15.50 16.63 32.53
N GLN A 99 -15.48 16.45 31.21
CA GLN A 99 -16.32 17.25 30.31
C GLN A 99 -17.81 16.93 30.40
N LYS A 100 -18.16 15.63 30.53
CA LYS A 100 -19.55 15.18 30.53
C LYS A 100 -20.12 14.92 31.93
N GLN A 101 -19.30 15.05 32.98
CA GLN A 101 -19.67 14.80 34.38
C GLN A 101 -20.38 13.45 34.59
N VAL A 102 -19.88 12.40 33.94
CA VAL A 102 -20.43 11.05 33.98
C VAL A 102 -19.52 10.10 34.78
N PRO A 103 -20.03 9.00 35.37
CA PRO A 103 -19.18 8.01 36.02
C PRO A 103 -18.14 7.41 35.07
N TYR A 104 -17.00 6.95 35.60
CA TYR A 104 -15.90 6.36 34.83
C TYR A 104 -16.37 5.25 33.86
N LYS A 105 -17.26 4.35 34.31
CA LYS A 105 -17.84 3.30 33.47
C LYS A 105 -18.54 3.86 32.22
N LYS A 106 -19.28 4.96 32.38
CA LYS A 106 -19.98 5.64 31.29
C LYS A 106 -18.98 6.37 30.37
N ALA A 107 -17.98 7.04 30.93
CA ALA A 107 -16.93 7.71 30.15
C ALA A 107 -16.16 6.69 29.30
N ARG A 108 -15.82 5.51 29.85
CA ARG A 108 -15.20 4.40 29.12
C ARG A 108 -16.10 3.89 27.99
N GLN A 109 -17.39 3.70 28.22
CA GLN A 109 -18.33 3.33 27.18
C GLN A 109 -18.37 4.35 26.04
N ILE A 110 -18.39 5.64 26.35
CA ILE A 110 -18.36 6.73 25.36
C ILE A 110 -17.05 6.69 24.55
N PHE A 111 -15.91 6.50 25.21
CA PHE A 111 -14.60 6.45 24.56
C PHE A 111 -14.55 5.37 23.47
N TYR A 112 -15.10 4.20 23.76
CA TYR A 112 -15.06 3.06 22.84
C TYR A 112 -16.32 2.92 21.95
N SER A 113 -17.37 3.70 22.18
CA SER A 113 -18.71 3.49 21.58
C SER A 113 -18.67 3.39 20.06
N ARG A 114 -17.94 4.28 19.42
CA ARG A 114 -17.83 4.33 17.95
C ARG A 114 -17.14 3.08 17.40
N MET A 115 -15.96 2.77 17.91
CA MET A 115 -15.18 1.61 17.47
C MET A 115 -15.96 0.31 17.70
N LYS A 116 -16.56 0.17 18.88
CA LYS A 116 -17.40 -0.97 19.22
C LYS A 116 -18.56 -1.14 18.23
N SER A 117 -19.29 -0.06 17.96
CA SER A 117 -20.43 -0.10 17.05
C SER A 117 -20.04 -0.46 15.61
N VAL A 118 -18.88 0.00 15.13
CA VAL A 118 -18.34 -0.41 13.82
C VAL A 118 -17.97 -1.89 13.83
N LEU A 119 -17.20 -2.35 14.83
CA LEU A 119 -16.73 -3.74 14.89
C LEU A 119 -17.88 -4.75 15.02
N GLU A 120 -18.95 -4.42 15.73
CA GLU A 120 -20.18 -5.25 15.81
C GLU A 120 -20.87 -5.46 14.45
N ASN A 121 -20.64 -4.58 13.49
CA ASN A 121 -21.19 -4.63 12.15
C ASN A 121 -20.15 -5.03 11.08
N THR A 122 -18.95 -5.44 11.50
CA THR A 122 -17.85 -5.82 10.62
C THR A 122 -17.82 -7.33 10.44
N ASP A 123 -17.70 -7.79 9.19
CA ASP A 123 -17.51 -9.20 8.87
C ASP A 123 -16.04 -9.54 8.63
N LEU A 124 -15.23 -8.56 8.22
CA LEU A 124 -13.82 -8.73 7.89
C LEU A 124 -13.03 -7.44 8.15
N ILE A 125 -11.82 -7.58 8.68
CA ILE A 125 -10.83 -6.50 8.72
C ILE A 125 -9.74 -6.81 7.70
N ILE A 126 -9.39 -5.86 6.85
CA ILE A 126 -8.24 -5.97 5.94
C ILE A 126 -7.19 -4.95 6.36
N ILE A 127 -5.93 -5.40 6.47
CA ILE A 127 -4.78 -4.53 6.75
C ILE A 127 -3.79 -4.68 5.59
N ASP A 128 -3.67 -3.63 4.77
CA ASP A 128 -2.78 -3.61 3.61
C ASP A 128 -1.41 -3.00 3.93
N GLU A 129 -0.40 -3.36 3.11
CA GLU A 129 1.02 -3.01 3.25
C GLU A 129 1.59 -3.36 4.63
N VAL A 130 1.26 -4.56 5.12
CA VAL A 130 1.57 -5.01 6.47
C VAL A 130 3.08 -5.17 6.75
N SER A 131 3.93 -5.20 5.72
CA SER A 131 5.40 -5.20 5.88
C SER A 131 5.92 -3.99 6.67
N MET A 132 5.22 -2.85 6.59
CA MET A 132 5.56 -1.63 7.32
C MET A 132 4.98 -1.58 8.75
N MET A 133 4.31 -2.62 9.19
CA MET A 133 3.72 -2.75 10.53
C MET A 133 4.70 -3.44 11.47
N SER A 134 4.95 -2.85 12.65
CA SER A 134 5.76 -3.51 13.68
C SER A 134 4.94 -4.50 14.53
N ASP A 135 5.64 -5.38 15.23
CA ASP A 135 5.09 -6.26 16.28
C ASP A 135 4.29 -5.47 17.32
N LYS A 136 4.86 -4.38 17.83
CA LYS A 136 4.22 -3.52 18.84
C LYS A 136 2.95 -2.86 18.33
N LEU A 137 2.92 -2.48 17.03
CA LEU A 137 1.70 -1.93 16.43
C LEU A 137 0.61 -2.99 16.34
N LEU A 138 0.94 -4.23 15.98
CA LEU A 138 -0.01 -5.33 15.98
C LEU A 138 -0.51 -5.65 17.39
N ASP A 139 0.37 -5.65 18.37
CA ASP A 139 0.01 -5.85 19.78
C ASP A 139 -1.00 -4.79 20.26
N MET A 140 -0.81 -3.52 19.90
CA MET A 140 -1.76 -2.45 20.20
C MET A 140 -3.11 -2.64 19.52
N VAL A 141 -3.13 -3.14 18.27
CA VAL A 141 -4.38 -3.47 17.54
C VAL A 141 -5.14 -4.55 18.28
N PHE A 142 -4.47 -5.65 18.63
CA PHE A 142 -5.11 -6.75 19.34
C PHE A 142 -5.55 -6.36 20.76
N HIS A 143 -4.78 -5.54 21.46
CA HIS A 143 -5.19 -4.96 22.73
C HIS A 143 -6.53 -4.23 22.62
N ARG A 144 -6.76 -3.46 21.54
CA ARG A 144 -8.06 -2.82 21.27
C ARG A 144 -9.16 -3.84 20.99
N LEU A 145 -8.88 -4.84 20.15
CA LEU A 145 -9.86 -5.90 19.83
C LEU A 145 -10.27 -6.71 21.05
N GLU A 146 -9.32 -7.07 21.93
CA GLU A 146 -9.59 -7.75 23.20
C GLU A 146 -10.48 -6.93 24.13
N HIS A 147 -10.19 -5.64 24.30
CA HIS A 147 -11.00 -4.72 25.11
C HIS A 147 -12.44 -4.55 24.63
N LEU A 148 -12.67 -4.82 23.34
CA LEU A 148 -13.98 -4.71 22.69
C LEU A 148 -14.66 -6.06 22.45
N ASN A 149 -14.07 -7.16 22.87
CA ASN A 149 -14.50 -8.54 22.60
C ASN A 149 -14.69 -8.79 21.09
N ALA A 150 -13.77 -8.28 20.26
CA ALA A 150 -13.84 -8.31 18.80
C ALA A 150 -12.72 -9.16 18.15
N THR A 151 -12.00 -9.99 18.92
CA THR A 151 -10.91 -10.85 18.44
C THR A 151 -11.35 -11.95 17.49
N GLU A 152 -12.65 -12.24 17.46
CA GLU A 152 -13.25 -13.27 16.62
C GLU A 152 -13.51 -12.78 15.18
N ILE A 153 -13.41 -11.48 14.90
CA ILE A 153 -13.54 -10.93 13.56
C ILE A 153 -12.36 -11.42 12.72
N PRO A 154 -12.61 -12.03 11.55
CA PRO A 154 -11.54 -12.43 10.63
C PRO A 154 -10.67 -11.25 10.22
N ILE A 155 -9.36 -11.49 10.08
CA ILE A 155 -8.40 -10.48 9.64
C ILE A 155 -7.63 -11.02 8.44
N LEU A 156 -7.63 -10.25 7.35
CA LEU A 156 -6.78 -10.46 6.19
C LEU A 156 -5.65 -9.43 6.20
N PHE A 157 -4.45 -9.89 6.43
CA PHE A 157 -3.23 -9.11 6.26
C PHE A 157 -2.77 -9.23 4.81
N VAL A 158 -2.35 -8.11 4.19
CA VAL A 158 -1.88 -8.08 2.80
C VAL A 158 -0.53 -7.37 2.74
N GLY A 159 0.43 -7.91 2.00
CA GLY A 159 1.76 -7.29 1.87
C GLY A 159 2.83 -8.21 1.30
N ASP A 160 4.08 -7.81 1.49
CA ASP A 160 5.26 -8.58 1.10
C ASP A 160 6.40 -8.26 2.08
N MET A 161 6.80 -9.22 2.93
CA MET A 161 7.81 -8.99 3.96
C MET A 161 9.21 -8.71 3.40
N TYR A 162 9.46 -9.02 2.13
CA TYR A 162 10.70 -8.62 1.45
C TYR A 162 10.67 -7.17 0.95
N GLN A 163 9.54 -6.45 1.08
CA GLN A 163 9.47 -5.01 0.84
C GLN A 163 9.92 -4.23 2.08
N LEU A 164 9.69 -2.91 2.07
CA LEU A 164 10.17 -2.03 3.13
C LEU A 164 9.69 -2.47 4.52
N PRO A 165 10.62 -2.66 5.47
CA PRO A 165 10.28 -2.97 6.85
C PRO A 165 9.74 -1.75 7.58
N PRO A 166 9.23 -1.93 8.83
CA PRO A 166 8.84 -0.82 9.69
C PRO A 166 10.00 0.16 9.90
N ILE A 167 9.72 1.45 9.83
CA ILE A 167 10.73 2.48 10.09
C ILE A 167 10.88 2.62 11.61
N ASN A 168 12.06 2.30 12.14
CA ASN A 168 12.42 2.57 13.52
C ASN A 168 13.58 3.56 13.59
N LYS A 169 13.42 4.63 14.37
CA LYS A 169 14.49 5.63 14.59
C LYS A 169 15.65 5.09 15.43
N GLU A 170 15.42 4.01 16.15
CA GLU A 170 16.39 3.37 17.04
C GLU A 170 17.26 2.31 16.32
N GLY A 171 16.98 2.03 15.04
CA GLY A 171 17.79 1.18 14.18
C GLY A 171 17.41 -0.31 14.17
N ASP A 172 16.70 -0.82 15.17
CA ASP A 172 16.27 -2.21 15.20
C ASP A 172 14.97 -2.40 14.42
N VAL A 173 14.94 -3.38 13.51
CA VAL A 173 13.75 -3.73 12.75
C VAL A 173 12.95 -4.78 13.53
N HIS A 174 11.71 -4.44 13.86
CA HIS A 174 10.76 -5.33 14.50
C HIS A 174 9.63 -5.66 13.53
N TYR A 175 9.64 -6.86 12.98
CA TYR A 175 8.64 -7.30 12.02
C TYR A 175 7.31 -7.65 12.69
N VAL A 176 6.22 -7.45 11.99
CA VAL A 176 4.87 -7.76 12.47
C VAL A 176 4.70 -9.20 12.90
N PHE A 177 5.40 -10.14 12.27
CA PHE A 177 5.33 -11.57 12.61
C PHE A 177 6.08 -11.96 13.89
N GLU A 178 6.78 -11.03 14.55
CA GLU A 178 7.36 -11.20 15.88
C GLU A 178 6.30 -11.03 16.98
N SER A 179 5.16 -10.41 16.68
CA SER A 179 4.04 -10.30 17.61
C SER A 179 3.50 -11.67 18.02
N ARG A 180 3.17 -11.81 19.29
CA ARG A 180 2.53 -13.02 19.85
C ARG A 180 1.23 -13.41 19.14
N TYR A 181 0.54 -12.44 18.53
CA TYR A 181 -0.72 -12.65 17.80
C TYR A 181 -0.54 -13.18 16.39
N TRP A 182 0.70 -13.22 15.89
CA TRP A 182 1.00 -13.75 14.55
C TRP A 182 1.05 -15.28 14.49
N LYS A 183 1.15 -15.95 15.64
CA LYS A 183 1.28 -17.43 15.71
C LYS A 183 0.14 -18.17 15.01
N ASP A 184 -1.07 -17.58 15.02
CA ASP A 184 -2.27 -18.15 14.42
C ASP A 184 -2.57 -17.60 13.02
N VAL A 185 -1.63 -16.89 12.40
CA VAL A 185 -1.78 -16.32 11.07
C VAL A 185 -1.27 -17.32 10.04
N MET A 186 -2.16 -17.80 9.16
CA MET A 186 -1.76 -18.64 8.04
C MET A 186 -1.18 -17.75 6.93
N THR A 187 0.02 -18.06 6.47
CA THR A 187 0.69 -17.36 5.37
C THR A 187 0.42 -18.05 4.04
N VAL A 188 -0.15 -17.29 3.09
CA VAL A 188 -0.36 -17.72 1.71
C VAL A 188 0.43 -16.81 0.79
N GLU A 189 1.33 -17.36 -0.01
CA GLU A 189 2.14 -16.63 -0.97
C GLU A 189 1.63 -16.83 -2.39
N LEU A 190 1.24 -15.73 -3.06
CA LEU A 190 0.90 -15.73 -4.48
C LEU A 190 2.19 -15.78 -5.33
N THR A 191 2.25 -16.75 -6.24
CA THR A 191 3.48 -17.03 -6.99
C THR A 191 3.46 -16.54 -8.44
N LYS A 192 2.27 -16.25 -9.02
CA LYS A 192 2.16 -15.87 -10.45
C LYS A 192 2.24 -14.34 -10.61
N ILE A 193 3.33 -13.87 -11.19
CA ILE A 193 3.49 -12.44 -11.55
C ILE A 193 2.62 -12.11 -12.76
N LYS A 194 1.91 -10.98 -12.73
CA LYS A 194 1.00 -10.50 -13.77
C LYS A 194 1.38 -9.12 -14.34
N ARG A 195 2.26 -8.40 -13.65
CA ARG A 195 2.64 -7.02 -14.01
C ARG A 195 3.49 -6.94 -15.27
N THR A 196 4.21 -8.00 -15.62
CA THR A 196 5.13 -8.02 -16.75
C THR A 196 4.93 -9.29 -17.57
N ASP A 197 4.99 -9.14 -18.89
CA ASP A 197 5.07 -10.25 -19.84
C ASP A 197 6.52 -10.70 -20.06
N ASP A 198 7.51 -9.92 -19.56
CA ASP A 198 8.92 -10.28 -19.56
C ASP A 198 9.20 -11.28 -18.41
N VAL A 199 9.07 -12.56 -18.73
CA VAL A 199 9.27 -13.67 -17.79
C VAL A 199 10.67 -13.68 -17.19
N GLU A 200 11.69 -13.32 -17.96
CA GLU A 200 13.07 -13.31 -17.50
C GLU A 200 13.31 -12.16 -16.52
N PHE A 201 12.75 -11.00 -16.79
CA PHE A 201 12.84 -9.88 -15.85
C PHE A 201 12.05 -10.15 -14.56
N ALA A 202 10.90 -10.82 -14.67
CA ALA A 202 10.15 -11.27 -13.49
C ALA A 202 10.94 -12.23 -12.60
N LYS A 203 11.67 -13.18 -13.22
CA LYS A 203 12.57 -14.11 -12.50
C LYS A 203 13.71 -13.34 -11.82
N LEU A 204 14.34 -12.39 -12.52
CA LEU A 204 15.38 -11.54 -11.96
C LEU A 204 14.88 -10.75 -10.76
N GLN A 205 13.70 -10.11 -10.86
CA GLN A 205 13.08 -9.42 -9.74
C GLN A 205 12.83 -10.35 -8.54
N HIS A 206 12.42 -11.60 -8.81
CA HIS A 206 12.24 -12.60 -7.76
C HIS A 206 13.56 -12.97 -7.07
N MET A 207 14.63 -13.20 -7.84
CA MET A 207 15.95 -13.51 -7.29
C MET A 207 16.49 -12.36 -6.42
N VAL A 208 16.33 -11.11 -6.88
CA VAL A 208 16.67 -9.91 -6.08
C VAL A 208 15.81 -9.84 -4.82
N ARG A 209 14.51 -10.14 -4.90
CA ARG A 209 13.60 -10.16 -3.75
C ARG A 209 14.09 -11.08 -2.64
N VAL A 210 14.52 -12.28 -2.98
CA VAL A 210 14.98 -13.28 -2.00
C VAL A 210 16.47 -13.20 -1.70
N GLY A 211 17.17 -12.17 -2.21
CA GLY A 211 18.59 -11.95 -1.94
C GLY A 211 19.52 -12.95 -2.64
N GLU A 212 19.08 -13.60 -3.70
CA GLU A 212 19.89 -14.55 -4.47
C GLU A 212 20.57 -13.85 -5.66
N GLY A 213 21.73 -13.24 -5.40
CA GLY A 213 22.56 -12.58 -6.41
C GLY A 213 23.58 -13.54 -7.03
N THR A 214 23.27 -14.11 -8.21
CA THR A 214 24.27 -14.85 -8.99
C THR A 214 25.18 -13.89 -9.76
N PRO A 215 26.40 -14.32 -10.20
CA PRO A 215 27.25 -13.50 -11.05
C PRO A 215 26.52 -12.94 -12.28
N GLU A 216 25.71 -13.76 -12.93
CA GLU A 216 24.94 -13.39 -14.14
C GLU A 216 23.92 -12.28 -13.85
N ILE A 217 23.20 -12.37 -12.72
CA ILE A 217 22.26 -11.34 -12.27
C ILE A 217 22.98 -10.04 -11.95
N ASN A 218 24.09 -10.14 -11.22
CA ASN A 218 24.90 -8.99 -10.84
C ASN A 218 25.47 -8.26 -12.07
N ASP A 219 25.96 -8.99 -13.05
CA ASP A 219 26.51 -8.43 -14.28
C ASP A 219 25.41 -7.84 -15.17
N PHE A 220 24.25 -8.47 -15.23
CA PHE A 220 23.10 -7.90 -15.92
C PHE A 220 22.69 -6.55 -15.30
N ILE A 221 22.52 -6.48 -13.98
CA ILE A 221 22.13 -5.23 -13.29
C ILE A 221 23.20 -4.16 -13.46
N ARG A 222 24.50 -4.52 -13.38
CA ARG A 222 25.59 -3.58 -13.69
C ARG A 222 25.53 -3.07 -15.13
N GLY A 223 25.15 -3.94 -16.06
CA GLY A 223 24.96 -3.58 -17.47
C GLY A 223 23.88 -2.52 -17.69
N LEU A 224 22.87 -2.47 -16.82
CA LEU A 224 21.80 -1.47 -16.88
C LEU A 224 22.31 -0.03 -16.65
N ALA A 225 23.51 0.16 -16.10
CA ALA A 225 24.13 1.50 -16.02
C ALA A 225 24.36 2.14 -17.40
N ASN A 226 24.49 1.30 -18.45
CA ASN A 226 24.70 1.73 -19.81
C ASN A 226 23.40 1.90 -20.62
N THR A 227 22.24 1.61 -20.01
CA THR A 227 20.94 1.80 -20.68
C THR A 227 20.73 3.26 -21.04
N ARG A 228 20.43 3.50 -22.31
CA ARG A 228 20.07 4.86 -22.77
C ARG A 228 18.67 5.17 -22.34
N VAL A 229 18.54 6.19 -21.52
CA VAL A 229 17.25 6.77 -21.09
C VAL A 229 17.27 8.25 -21.40
N ASP A 230 16.08 8.85 -21.51
CA ASP A 230 15.96 10.30 -21.71
C ASP A 230 16.59 11.06 -20.52
N GLU A 231 17.19 12.24 -20.80
CA GLU A 231 17.82 13.06 -19.75
C GLU A 231 16.81 13.51 -18.69
N ASN A 232 15.54 13.61 -19.07
CA ASN A 232 14.45 13.94 -18.18
C ASN A 232 13.78 12.71 -17.56
N THR A 233 14.32 11.49 -17.71
CA THR A 233 13.69 10.29 -17.14
C THR A 233 13.52 10.40 -15.64
N THR A 234 12.48 9.76 -15.08
CA THR A 234 12.20 9.83 -13.63
C THR A 234 13.29 9.14 -12.82
N MET A 235 13.87 9.88 -11.86
CA MET A 235 14.89 9.36 -10.95
C MET A 235 14.26 8.81 -9.68
N LEU A 236 14.66 7.60 -9.27
CA LEU A 236 14.36 7.03 -7.97
C LEU A 236 15.54 7.24 -7.04
N PHE A 237 15.33 7.97 -5.94
CA PHE A 237 16.29 8.21 -4.89
C PHE A 237 15.85 7.64 -3.54
N SER A 238 16.79 7.42 -2.64
CA SER A 238 16.49 6.95 -1.28
C SER A 238 15.95 8.05 -0.37
N THR A 239 16.36 9.31 -0.58
CA THR A 239 16.10 10.41 0.34
C THR A 239 15.27 11.53 -0.28
N HIS A 240 14.47 12.21 0.55
CA HIS A 240 13.73 13.40 0.13
C HIS A 240 14.63 14.53 -0.32
N ARG A 241 15.80 14.69 0.33
CA ARG A 241 16.76 15.75 -0.01
C ARG A 241 17.24 15.66 -1.46
N GLU A 242 17.52 14.44 -1.93
CA GLU A 242 17.94 14.19 -3.32
C GLU A 242 16.81 14.49 -4.29
N VAL A 243 15.61 14.02 -3.97
CA VAL A 243 14.39 14.25 -4.78
C VAL A 243 14.11 15.74 -4.91
N ASP A 244 14.11 16.49 -3.81
CA ASP A 244 13.79 17.92 -3.81
C ASP A 244 14.85 18.72 -4.59
N ALA A 245 16.14 18.38 -4.41
CA ALA A 245 17.23 19.01 -5.14
C ALA A 245 17.12 18.75 -6.66
N HIS A 246 16.85 17.50 -7.06
CA HIS A 246 16.74 17.13 -8.46
C HIS A 246 15.50 17.77 -9.12
N ASN A 247 14.32 17.68 -8.49
CA ASN A 247 13.10 18.30 -8.98
C ASN A 247 13.24 19.81 -9.14
N ARG A 248 13.85 20.49 -8.15
CA ARG A 248 14.13 21.94 -8.21
C ARG A 248 15.07 22.30 -9.36
N LEU A 249 16.14 21.52 -9.55
CA LEU A 249 17.10 21.74 -10.62
C LEU A 249 16.43 21.67 -12.00
N GLN A 250 15.66 20.63 -12.25
CA GLN A 250 14.98 20.43 -13.53
C GLN A 250 13.87 21.47 -13.75
N PHE A 251 13.09 21.76 -12.72
CA PHE A 251 12.02 22.75 -12.77
C PHE A 251 12.54 24.15 -13.12
N ASN A 252 13.72 24.54 -12.59
CA ASN A 252 14.33 25.84 -12.82
C ASN A 252 14.98 25.98 -14.20
N LYS A 253 15.15 24.90 -14.96
CA LYS A 253 15.59 24.97 -16.36
C LYS A 253 14.49 25.49 -17.31
N LEU A 254 13.23 25.42 -16.87
CA LEU A 254 12.10 25.95 -17.62
C LEU A 254 12.01 27.46 -17.37
N ASP A 255 11.69 28.23 -18.41
CA ASP A 255 11.51 29.69 -18.36
C ASP A 255 10.05 30.14 -18.55
N THR A 256 9.11 29.19 -18.62
CA THR A 256 7.67 29.45 -18.72
C THR A 256 7.06 29.96 -17.42
N GLN A 257 5.85 30.52 -17.50
CA GLN A 257 5.12 31.05 -16.33
C GLN A 257 4.96 29.98 -15.23
N ILE A 258 5.12 30.42 -13.97
CA ILE A 258 4.86 29.56 -12.80
C ILE A 258 3.39 29.68 -12.41
N TYR A 259 2.72 28.57 -12.32
CA TYR A 259 1.39 28.43 -11.72
C TYR A 259 1.51 27.83 -10.33
N CYS A 260 0.68 28.29 -9.39
CA CYS A 260 0.64 27.80 -8.04
C CYS A 260 -0.75 27.27 -7.70
N ALA A 261 -0.86 25.99 -7.39
CA ALA A 261 -2.10 25.39 -6.94
C ALA A 261 -2.01 24.98 -5.48
N ARG A 262 -2.85 25.57 -4.63
CA ARG A 262 -2.98 25.20 -3.22
C ARG A 262 -4.04 24.14 -3.05
N VAL A 263 -3.86 23.23 -2.09
CA VAL A 263 -4.93 22.32 -1.65
C VAL A 263 -6.11 23.16 -1.14
N LYS A 264 -7.32 22.81 -1.57
CA LYS A 264 -8.56 23.49 -1.17
C LYS A 264 -9.40 22.57 -0.29
N GLU A 265 -9.89 23.07 0.82
CA GLU A 265 -10.96 22.43 1.58
C GLU A 265 -12.27 22.60 0.82
N VAL A 266 -12.99 21.50 0.59
CA VAL A 266 -14.29 21.49 -0.11
C VAL A 266 -15.43 21.32 0.88
N SER A 267 -15.29 20.39 1.82
CA SER A 267 -16.26 20.16 2.88
C SER A 267 -15.58 19.63 4.13
N ARG A 268 -16.14 19.98 5.30
CA ARG A 268 -15.67 19.58 6.61
C ARG A 268 -16.81 19.32 7.58
N ALA A 269 -16.77 18.19 8.28
CA ALA A 269 -17.68 17.92 9.38
C ALA A 269 -17.30 18.74 10.62
N ASN A 270 -18.29 19.06 11.46
CA ASN A 270 -18.12 19.94 12.63
C ASN A 270 -17.09 19.42 13.67
N ASP A 271 -16.80 18.14 13.68
CA ASP A 271 -15.85 17.48 14.59
C ASP A 271 -14.41 17.42 14.06
N VAL A 272 -14.13 17.99 12.89
CA VAL A 272 -12.81 18.03 12.27
C VAL A 272 -12.12 19.37 12.57
N THR A 273 -10.93 19.33 13.19
CA THR A 273 -10.11 20.50 13.49
C THR A 273 -9.13 20.83 12.36
N ASP A 274 -8.54 22.04 12.41
CA ASP A 274 -7.52 22.44 11.42
C ASP A 274 -6.29 21.53 11.45
N GLU A 275 -5.87 21.08 12.64
CA GLU A 275 -4.78 20.10 12.78
C GLU A 275 -5.11 18.76 12.09
N MET A 276 -6.39 18.33 12.15
CA MET A 276 -6.84 17.13 11.47
C MET A 276 -6.87 17.31 9.95
N VAL A 277 -7.15 18.50 9.45
CA VAL A 277 -7.06 18.84 8.01
C VAL A 277 -5.60 18.78 7.56
N GLU A 278 -4.70 19.46 8.28
CA GLU A 278 -3.26 19.44 7.97
C GLU A 278 -2.67 18.03 8.00
N GLN A 279 -3.02 17.25 9.02
CA GLN A 279 -2.58 15.87 9.11
C GLN A 279 -3.08 15.04 7.93
N PHE A 280 -4.33 15.22 7.51
CA PHE A 280 -4.89 14.49 6.37
C PHE A 280 -4.16 14.82 5.06
N ILE A 281 -3.85 16.09 4.80
CA ILE A 281 -3.06 16.52 3.64
C ILE A 281 -1.67 15.88 3.67
N ASN A 282 -1.03 15.85 4.83
CA ASN A 282 0.28 15.21 5.01
C ASN A 282 0.21 13.70 4.80
N ASP A 283 -0.83 13.02 5.31
CA ASP A 283 -1.05 11.58 5.16
C ASP A 283 -1.22 11.19 3.68
N LEU A 284 -1.89 12.02 2.89
CA LEU A 284 -2.03 11.88 1.44
C LEU A 284 -0.74 12.23 0.69
N ASN A 285 0.26 12.78 1.39
CA ASN A 285 1.50 13.26 0.78
C ASN A 285 1.28 14.27 -0.37
N LEU A 286 0.23 15.06 -0.24
CA LEU A 286 -0.05 16.17 -1.15
C LEU A 286 0.80 17.39 -0.76
N PRO A 287 1.44 18.07 -1.71
CA PRO A 287 2.06 19.36 -1.44
C PRO A 287 0.99 20.38 -1.09
N LYS A 288 1.14 21.10 0.02
CA LYS A 288 0.22 22.21 0.38
C LYS A 288 0.13 23.24 -0.76
N GLU A 289 1.25 23.50 -1.42
CA GLU A 289 1.38 24.31 -2.63
C GLU A 289 2.11 23.51 -3.69
N LEU A 290 1.48 23.31 -4.82
CA LEU A 290 2.06 22.70 -6.00
C LEU A 290 2.42 23.79 -7.02
N ASN A 291 3.71 24.03 -7.20
CA ASN A 291 4.20 24.89 -8.27
C ASN A 291 4.46 24.06 -9.51
N PHE A 292 3.92 24.46 -10.65
CA PHE A 292 4.07 23.79 -11.93
C PHE A 292 4.14 24.80 -13.08
N ARG A 293 4.57 24.36 -14.26
CA ARG A 293 4.74 25.18 -15.47
C ARG A 293 4.41 24.35 -16.70
N VAL A 294 4.08 25.02 -17.80
CA VAL A 294 4.09 24.40 -19.11
C VAL A 294 5.50 23.88 -19.41
N GLY A 295 5.60 22.64 -19.91
CA GLY A 295 6.84 21.91 -20.13
C GLY A 295 7.31 21.11 -18.90
N ALA A 296 6.69 21.27 -17.73
CA ALA A 296 7.09 20.51 -16.55
C ALA A 296 6.68 19.03 -16.65
N LYS A 297 7.60 18.17 -16.26
CA LYS A 297 7.34 16.74 -16.10
C LYS A 297 6.61 16.49 -14.80
N ILE A 298 5.52 15.73 -14.88
CA ILE A 298 4.71 15.33 -13.73
C ILE A 298 4.62 13.80 -13.62
N ILE A 299 4.19 13.35 -12.46
CA ILE A 299 3.80 11.98 -12.22
C ILE A 299 2.43 11.98 -11.52
N PHE A 300 1.50 11.16 -12.03
CA PHE A 300 0.19 10.98 -11.43
C PHE A 300 0.29 10.23 -10.10
N THR A 301 -0.57 10.58 -9.15
CA THR A 301 -0.50 10.07 -7.77
C THR A 301 -1.66 9.15 -7.39
N LEU A 302 -2.60 8.92 -8.31
CA LEU A 302 -3.74 8.01 -8.15
C LEU A 302 -4.10 7.36 -9.49
N ASN A 303 -4.95 6.34 -9.43
CA ASN A 303 -5.59 5.79 -10.62
C ASN A 303 -6.92 6.52 -10.84
N ASP A 304 -7.22 6.83 -12.09
CA ASP A 304 -8.50 7.39 -12.52
C ASP A 304 -9.01 6.56 -13.69
N ASP A 305 -10.04 5.75 -13.43
CA ASP A 305 -10.60 4.84 -14.44
C ASP A 305 -11.46 5.60 -15.47
N GLU A 306 -11.94 6.81 -15.16
CA GLU A 306 -12.75 7.64 -16.07
C GLU A 306 -11.86 8.37 -17.07
N GLU A 307 -10.81 9.04 -16.60
CA GLU A 307 -9.83 9.73 -17.44
C GLU A 307 -8.79 8.76 -18.03
N GLY A 308 -8.59 7.60 -17.42
CA GLY A 308 -7.75 6.51 -17.92
C GLY A 308 -6.27 6.61 -17.56
N PHE A 309 -5.85 7.50 -16.64
CA PHE A 309 -4.47 7.54 -16.16
C PHE A 309 -4.29 6.70 -14.88
N TYR A 310 -3.06 6.28 -14.61
CA TYR A 310 -2.74 5.44 -13.46
C TYR A 310 -1.64 6.02 -12.59
N ASN A 311 -1.61 5.57 -11.34
CA ASN A 311 -0.61 5.98 -10.36
C ASN A 311 0.81 5.57 -10.80
N GLY A 312 1.66 6.57 -10.95
CA GLY A 312 3.02 6.39 -11.46
C GLY A 312 3.17 6.71 -12.95
N GLU A 313 2.09 6.94 -13.67
CA GLU A 313 2.17 7.40 -15.06
C GLU A 313 2.79 8.79 -15.12
N VAL A 314 3.66 8.99 -16.11
CA VAL A 314 4.42 10.21 -16.30
C VAL A 314 3.88 10.98 -17.49
N GLY A 315 3.78 12.29 -17.34
CA GLY A 315 3.35 13.19 -18.41
C GLY A 315 4.08 14.52 -18.40
N ILE A 316 3.89 15.28 -19.48
CA ILE A 316 4.38 16.65 -19.63
C ILE A 316 3.18 17.58 -19.69
N ILE A 317 3.23 18.67 -18.96
CA ILE A 317 2.22 19.73 -19.04
C ILE A 317 2.39 20.48 -20.35
N GLU A 318 1.39 20.43 -21.22
CA GLU A 318 1.39 21.19 -22.49
C GLU A 318 0.65 22.52 -22.37
N GLU A 319 -0.40 22.58 -21.55
CA GLU A 319 -1.23 23.78 -21.44
C GLU A 319 -1.85 23.89 -20.06
N VAL A 320 -2.03 25.10 -19.60
CA VAL A 320 -2.79 25.44 -18.38
C VAL A 320 -3.92 26.35 -18.77
N ASP A 321 -5.15 25.88 -18.59
CA ASP A 321 -6.36 26.65 -18.79
C ASP A 321 -6.84 27.21 -17.44
N GLU A 322 -6.64 28.51 -17.23
CA GLU A 322 -7.03 29.19 -15.99
C GLU A 322 -8.54 29.35 -15.86
N ASP A 323 -9.27 29.48 -16.98
CA ASP A 323 -10.72 29.68 -17.00
C ASP A 323 -11.45 28.38 -16.59
N SER A 324 -11.11 27.25 -17.22
CA SER A 324 -11.65 25.93 -16.87
C SER A 324 -10.99 25.31 -15.65
N LYS A 325 -9.89 25.89 -15.14
CA LYS A 325 -9.07 25.36 -14.03
C LYS A 325 -8.56 23.96 -14.28
N SER A 326 -8.22 23.67 -15.51
CA SER A 326 -7.70 22.39 -15.98
C SER A 326 -6.27 22.50 -16.48
N VAL A 327 -5.61 21.35 -16.56
CA VAL A 327 -4.24 21.21 -17.06
C VAL A 327 -4.24 20.12 -18.12
N ARG A 328 -3.83 20.47 -19.34
CA ARG A 328 -3.63 19.48 -20.40
C ARG A 328 -2.25 18.83 -20.24
N ILE A 329 -2.27 17.52 -20.08
CA ILE A 329 -1.09 16.70 -19.86
C ILE A 329 -0.99 15.68 -20.98
N VAL A 330 0.19 15.55 -21.56
CA VAL A 330 0.50 14.52 -22.54
C VAL A 330 1.42 13.49 -21.93
N SER A 331 0.99 12.24 -21.98
CA SER A 331 1.75 11.08 -21.57
C SER A 331 2.19 10.28 -22.80
N GLN A 332 3.44 9.80 -22.75
CA GLN A 332 3.94 8.82 -23.72
C GLN A 332 4.05 7.49 -22.97
N SER A 333 2.97 6.72 -22.94
CA SER A 333 2.93 5.44 -22.24
C SER A 333 3.37 4.31 -23.15
N SER A 334 4.37 3.55 -22.71
CA SER A 334 4.83 2.32 -23.37
C SER A 334 4.20 1.07 -22.74
N PHE A 335 2.90 1.08 -22.41
CA PHE A 335 2.22 -0.11 -21.89
C PHE A 335 1.70 -0.98 -23.04
N GLY A 336 2.28 -2.18 -23.17
CA GLY A 336 1.80 -3.25 -24.05
C GLY A 336 1.85 -2.90 -25.53
N ASP A 337 2.61 -3.71 -26.27
CA ASP A 337 2.79 -3.59 -27.71
C ASP A 337 3.57 -2.36 -28.21
N ASN A 338 4.40 -2.55 -29.21
CA ASN A 338 5.46 -1.68 -29.75
C ASN A 338 5.04 -0.26 -30.24
N SER A 339 3.90 0.27 -29.86
CA SER A 339 3.44 1.62 -30.18
C SER A 339 3.53 2.54 -28.97
N GLN A 340 4.38 3.57 -29.07
CA GLN A 340 4.32 4.74 -28.17
C GLN A 340 3.01 5.48 -28.47
N GLU A 341 1.92 5.11 -27.84
CA GLU A 341 0.68 5.87 -27.91
C GLU A 341 0.84 7.16 -27.09
N ARG A 342 0.75 8.28 -27.77
CA ARG A 342 0.60 9.60 -27.16
C ARG A 342 -0.82 9.69 -26.61
N ARG A 343 -0.97 9.78 -25.27
CA ARG A 343 -2.25 9.99 -24.60
C ARG A 343 -2.34 11.42 -24.11
N GLU A 344 -3.51 12.02 -24.29
CA GLU A 344 -3.78 13.37 -23.79
C GLU A 344 -4.84 13.30 -22.69
N TYR A 345 -4.60 14.02 -21.60
CA TYR A 345 -5.49 14.10 -20.45
C TYR A 345 -5.84 15.56 -20.16
N ILE A 346 -7.12 15.84 -19.93
CA ILE A 346 -7.59 17.12 -19.41
C ILE A 346 -7.80 16.98 -17.90
N VAL A 347 -6.79 17.32 -17.14
CA VAL A 347 -6.74 17.02 -15.71
C VAL A 347 -7.31 18.19 -14.91
N VAL A 348 -8.33 17.90 -14.13
CA VAL A 348 -8.91 18.81 -13.14
C VAL A 348 -8.51 18.41 -11.73
N ARG A 349 -8.90 19.19 -10.73
CA ARG A 349 -8.67 18.85 -9.34
C ARG A 349 -9.48 17.61 -8.94
N HIS A 350 -8.83 16.67 -8.29
CA HIS A 350 -9.46 15.49 -7.69
C HIS A 350 -9.85 15.75 -6.24
N ASN A 351 -10.96 15.16 -5.80
CA ASN A 351 -11.43 15.24 -4.43
C ASN A 351 -10.94 14.05 -3.61
N TYR A 352 -10.18 14.34 -2.57
CA TYR A 352 -9.68 13.33 -1.62
C TYR A 352 -10.55 13.35 -0.37
N ASP A 353 -11.12 12.21 -0.04
CA ASP A 353 -12.07 12.07 1.07
C ASP A 353 -11.41 11.43 2.30
N LYS A 354 -11.51 12.10 3.43
CA LYS A 354 -11.25 11.52 4.74
C LYS A 354 -12.52 10.85 5.21
N ILE A 355 -12.51 9.54 5.25
CA ILE A 355 -13.68 8.74 5.59
C ILE A 355 -13.71 8.31 7.05
N LYS A 356 -14.88 7.90 7.50
CA LYS A 356 -15.10 7.08 8.69
C LYS A 356 -16.11 5.99 8.38
N TYR A 357 -15.95 4.85 9.01
CA TYR A 357 -16.96 3.81 9.03
C TYR A 357 -18.02 4.12 10.09
N VAL A 358 -19.27 3.88 9.75
CA VAL A 358 -20.43 3.96 10.65
C VAL A 358 -21.36 2.77 10.39
N PRO A 359 -22.12 2.30 11.39
CA PRO A 359 -23.19 1.34 11.16
C PRO A 359 -24.25 1.93 10.24
N ARG A 360 -24.90 1.07 9.46
CA ARG A 360 -25.99 1.48 8.57
C ARG A 360 -27.11 2.16 9.34
N LYS A 361 -27.63 3.25 8.76
CA LYS A 361 -28.70 4.05 9.35
C LYS A 361 -30.09 3.41 9.18
N ASP A 362 -30.24 2.47 8.24
CA ASP A 362 -31.48 1.75 7.97
C ASP A 362 -31.79 0.61 8.97
N GLY A 363 -30.95 0.43 9.99
CA GLY A 363 -31.11 -0.59 11.02
C GLY A 363 -30.71 -2.01 10.59
N ARG A 364 -30.29 -2.20 9.34
CA ARG A 364 -29.72 -3.49 8.89
C ARG A 364 -28.27 -3.61 9.35
N ARG A 365 -27.83 -4.84 9.59
CA ARG A 365 -26.41 -5.10 9.86
C ARG A 365 -25.56 -4.69 8.67
N GLY A 366 -24.48 -3.99 8.91
CA GLY A 366 -23.52 -3.56 7.88
C GLY A 366 -22.95 -2.20 8.15
N LEU A 367 -22.04 -1.79 7.28
CA LEU A 367 -21.28 -0.55 7.38
C LEU A 367 -21.66 0.42 6.24
N GLU A 368 -21.62 1.70 6.56
CA GLU A 368 -21.64 2.82 5.62
C GLU A 368 -20.36 3.66 5.79
N ILE A 369 -19.98 4.34 4.72
CA ILE A 369 -18.86 5.25 4.72
C ILE A 369 -19.40 6.67 4.80
N GLU A 370 -19.02 7.41 5.83
CA GLU A 370 -19.29 8.85 5.94
C GLU A 370 -18.02 9.65 5.64
N LYS A 371 -18.14 10.67 4.79
CA LYS A 371 -17.07 11.63 4.53
C LYS A 371 -16.97 12.61 5.69
N GLN A 372 -15.80 12.73 6.31
CA GLN A 372 -15.53 13.69 7.38
C GLN A 372 -14.94 14.99 6.86
N LEU A 373 -14.12 14.90 5.81
CA LEU A 373 -13.41 16.01 5.20
C LEU A 373 -13.18 15.66 3.73
N THR A 374 -13.40 16.62 2.86
CA THR A 374 -12.99 16.54 1.46
C THR A 374 -12.03 17.67 1.17
N VAL A 375 -10.84 17.33 0.63
CA VAL A 375 -9.90 18.31 0.11
C VAL A 375 -9.72 18.09 -1.40
N SER A 376 -9.49 19.18 -2.12
CA SER A 376 -9.35 19.17 -3.58
C SER A 376 -7.94 19.61 -3.97
N ALA A 377 -7.25 18.78 -4.76
CA ALA A 377 -5.91 19.04 -5.27
C ALA A 377 -5.74 18.44 -6.66
N PHE A 378 -4.75 18.91 -7.43
CA PHE A 378 -4.38 18.20 -8.65
C PHE A 378 -3.80 16.81 -8.32
N PRO A 379 -4.18 15.77 -9.09
CA PRO A 379 -3.74 14.39 -8.84
C PRO A 379 -2.34 14.11 -9.39
N PHE A 380 -1.44 15.09 -9.37
CA PHE A 380 -0.07 14.95 -9.83
C PHE A 380 0.91 15.79 -9.00
N LYS A 381 2.18 15.48 -9.14
CA LYS A 381 3.32 16.22 -8.58
C LYS A 381 4.45 16.27 -9.60
N LEU A 382 5.51 17.06 -9.34
CA LEU A 382 6.70 17.03 -10.20
C LEU A 382 7.26 15.60 -10.28
N GLY A 383 7.55 15.17 -11.50
CA GLY A 383 7.88 13.79 -11.85
C GLY A 383 9.33 13.55 -12.27
N TYR A 384 10.23 14.53 -12.10
CA TYR A 384 11.66 14.34 -12.44
C TYR A 384 12.35 13.41 -11.45
N ALA A 385 11.92 13.41 -10.18
CA ALA A 385 12.40 12.49 -9.16
C ALA A 385 11.32 12.17 -8.12
N ILE A 386 11.38 10.94 -7.58
CA ILE A 386 10.55 10.48 -6.44
C ILE A 386 11.40 9.63 -5.51
N THR A 387 11.01 9.51 -4.25
CA THR A 387 11.68 8.55 -3.35
C THR A 387 11.22 7.12 -3.63
N ILE A 388 12.11 6.15 -3.40
CA ILE A 388 11.80 4.73 -3.51
C ILE A 388 10.58 4.37 -2.63
N HIS A 389 10.49 4.90 -1.41
CA HIS A 389 9.33 4.69 -0.53
C HIS A 389 8.02 5.17 -1.16
N LYS A 390 8.02 6.37 -1.76
CA LYS A 390 6.83 6.94 -2.39
C LYS A 390 6.48 6.31 -3.74
N SER A 391 7.39 5.54 -4.33
CA SER A 391 7.12 4.75 -5.53
C SER A 391 6.43 3.43 -5.24
N GLN A 392 6.29 3.04 -3.96
CA GLN A 392 5.59 1.81 -3.58
C GLN A 392 4.14 1.85 -4.10
N GLY A 393 3.67 0.74 -4.68
CA GLY A 393 2.37 0.69 -5.37
C GLY A 393 2.34 1.24 -6.80
N MET A 394 3.32 2.06 -7.21
CA MET A 394 3.40 2.62 -8.57
C MET A 394 3.96 1.60 -9.57
N THR A 395 3.68 1.85 -10.86
CA THR A 395 4.33 1.17 -11.98
C THR A 395 4.93 2.22 -12.90
N LEU A 396 6.22 2.08 -13.22
CA LEU A 396 6.96 2.98 -14.07
C LEU A 396 7.32 2.29 -15.39
N SER A 397 7.07 2.94 -16.51
CA SER A 397 7.46 2.45 -17.83
C SER A 397 8.94 2.68 -18.12
N GLU A 398 9.49 3.79 -17.60
CA GLU A 398 10.89 4.18 -17.72
C GLU A 398 11.39 4.83 -16.44
N GLY A 399 12.69 4.79 -16.18
CA GLY A 399 13.27 5.46 -15.03
C GLY A 399 14.74 5.13 -14.80
N SER A 400 15.31 5.86 -13.84
CA SER A 400 16.65 5.61 -13.36
C SER A 400 16.65 5.42 -11.85
N VAL A 401 17.41 4.45 -11.35
CA VAL A 401 17.58 4.19 -9.92
C VAL A 401 19.01 4.58 -9.52
N ASP A 402 19.16 5.52 -8.60
CA ASP A 402 20.45 5.81 -7.99
C ASP A 402 20.56 5.05 -6.66
N CYS A 403 21.43 4.05 -6.65
CA CYS A 403 21.64 3.18 -5.49
C CYS A 403 22.60 3.75 -4.44
N LYS A 404 23.17 4.94 -4.65
CA LYS A 404 24.24 5.49 -3.80
C LYS A 404 23.90 5.57 -2.32
N ASN A 405 22.68 6.00 -2.00
CA ASN A 405 22.23 6.23 -0.63
C ASN A 405 21.12 5.24 -0.20
N ILE A 406 20.99 4.12 -0.89
CA ILE A 406 20.17 3.00 -0.44
C ILE A 406 20.76 2.46 0.87
N PHE A 407 19.94 2.33 1.90
CA PHE A 407 20.40 1.94 3.25
C PHE A 407 19.88 0.58 3.71
N THR A 408 18.95 -0.05 2.95
CA THR A 408 18.53 -1.44 3.14
C THR A 408 18.38 -2.15 1.79
N PRO A 409 18.63 -3.47 1.71
CA PRO A 409 18.47 -4.24 0.47
C PRO A 409 17.04 -4.18 -0.06
N GLU A 410 16.06 -4.17 0.82
CA GLU A 410 14.64 -4.13 0.49
C GLU A 410 14.27 -2.89 -0.34
N GLN A 411 14.96 -1.76 -0.12
CA GLN A 411 14.76 -0.56 -0.95
C GLN A 411 15.12 -0.82 -2.41
N PHE A 412 16.22 -1.54 -2.66
CA PHE A 412 16.60 -1.88 -4.02
C PHE A 412 15.59 -2.78 -4.70
N TYR A 413 15.09 -3.82 -4.01
CA TYR A 413 14.01 -4.65 -4.52
C TYR A 413 12.74 -3.82 -4.81
N VAL A 414 12.33 -2.94 -3.89
CA VAL A 414 11.19 -2.06 -4.12
C VAL A 414 11.39 -1.19 -5.35
N ALA A 415 12.56 -0.57 -5.52
CA ALA A 415 12.87 0.24 -6.70
C ALA A 415 12.81 -0.57 -8.00
N LEU A 416 13.46 -1.74 -8.03
CA LEU A 416 13.50 -2.62 -9.19
C LEU A 416 12.09 -3.12 -9.57
N SER A 417 11.27 -3.44 -8.57
CA SER A 417 9.91 -3.95 -8.77
C SER A 417 8.91 -2.90 -9.28
N ARG A 418 9.30 -1.63 -9.39
CA ARG A 418 8.47 -0.58 -10.01
C ARG A 418 8.37 -0.75 -11.52
N PHE A 419 9.37 -1.37 -12.13
CA PHE A 419 9.48 -1.47 -13.59
C PHE A 419 8.93 -2.80 -14.10
N SER A 420 8.21 -2.74 -15.23
CA SER A 420 7.70 -3.92 -15.91
C SER A 420 8.69 -4.50 -16.92
N SER A 421 9.71 -3.75 -17.32
CA SER A 421 10.72 -4.16 -18.28
C SER A 421 12.08 -3.50 -17.97
N PRO A 422 13.21 -4.15 -18.27
CA PRO A 422 14.54 -3.55 -18.12
C PRO A 422 14.92 -2.61 -19.27
N LYS A 423 14.14 -2.56 -20.36
CA LYS A 423 14.49 -1.84 -21.61
C LYS A 423 14.76 -0.36 -21.39
N HIS A 424 13.99 0.29 -20.53
CA HIS A 424 14.08 1.72 -20.24
C HIS A 424 14.43 1.97 -18.75
N LEU A 425 15.12 1.01 -18.14
CA LEU A 425 15.59 1.09 -16.78
C LEU A 425 17.11 1.31 -16.76
N LYS A 426 17.54 2.40 -16.12
CA LYS A 426 18.94 2.65 -15.82
C LYS A 426 19.20 2.49 -14.33
N ILE A 427 20.28 1.77 -13.96
CA ILE A 427 20.66 1.59 -12.56
C ILE A 427 22.10 2.06 -12.41
N VAL A 428 22.35 2.99 -11.49
CA VAL A 428 23.69 3.51 -11.21
C VAL A 428 24.08 3.29 -9.76
N ASN A 429 25.38 3.28 -9.48
CA ASN A 429 25.94 3.09 -8.13
C ASN A 429 25.54 1.75 -7.47
N PHE A 430 25.29 0.71 -8.27
CA PHE A 430 24.91 -0.60 -7.79
C PHE A 430 26.07 -1.35 -7.14
N ASN A 431 25.86 -1.84 -5.92
CA ASN A 431 26.78 -2.72 -5.19
C ASN A 431 26.06 -4.03 -4.86
N PRO A 432 26.34 -5.14 -5.56
CA PRO A 432 25.62 -6.40 -5.38
C PRO A 432 25.70 -6.97 -3.97
N ALA A 433 26.86 -6.84 -3.31
CA ALA A 433 27.06 -7.36 -1.96
C ALA A 433 26.14 -6.70 -0.91
N PHE A 434 25.67 -5.48 -1.18
CA PHE A 434 24.75 -4.77 -0.30
C PHE A 434 23.30 -4.79 -0.81
N HIS A 435 23.09 -4.56 -2.11
CA HIS A 435 21.73 -4.39 -2.66
C HIS A 435 21.01 -5.70 -2.93
N ILE A 436 21.73 -6.83 -3.00
CA ILE A 436 21.17 -8.17 -3.11
C ILE A 436 21.69 -9.01 -1.94
N ALA A 437 21.22 -8.67 -0.74
CA ALA A 437 21.58 -9.39 0.47
C ALA A 437 20.43 -10.31 0.91
N LYS A 438 20.81 -11.54 1.27
CA LYS A 438 19.87 -12.53 1.79
C LYS A 438 19.43 -12.13 3.19
N ASN A 439 18.13 -12.24 3.45
CA ASN A 439 17.57 -12.05 4.79
C ASN A 439 17.02 -13.40 5.30
N GLU A 440 17.89 -14.17 5.97
CA GLU A 440 17.53 -15.50 6.48
C GLU A 440 16.34 -15.49 7.45
N TYR A 441 16.11 -14.37 8.14
CA TYR A 441 14.99 -14.23 9.05
C TYR A 441 13.66 -14.19 8.31
N ILE A 442 13.59 -13.46 7.20
CA ILE A 442 12.42 -13.43 6.32
C ILE A 442 12.27 -14.76 5.56
N ASP A 443 13.38 -15.36 5.11
CA ASP A 443 13.35 -16.66 4.44
C ASP A 443 12.76 -17.74 5.33
N ASN A 444 13.17 -17.79 6.60
CA ASN A 444 12.64 -18.70 7.60
C ASN A 444 11.14 -18.47 7.87
N PHE A 445 10.71 -17.21 7.88
CA PHE A 445 9.29 -16.87 8.00
C PHE A 445 8.49 -17.46 6.82
N TYR A 446 8.98 -17.36 5.58
CA TYR A 446 8.28 -17.88 4.39
C TYR A 446 8.45 -19.39 4.17
N ALA A 447 9.32 -20.06 4.91
CA ALA A 447 9.58 -21.51 4.72
C ALA A 447 8.32 -22.38 4.80
N ASN A 448 7.34 -21.97 5.63
CA ASN A 448 6.07 -22.67 5.82
C ASN A 448 4.89 -22.03 5.07
N ALA A 449 5.13 -21.05 4.21
CA ALA A 449 4.06 -20.39 3.45
C ALA A 449 3.44 -21.35 2.40
N VAL A 450 2.12 -21.33 2.30
CA VAL A 450 1.39 -22.03 1.25
C VAL A 450 1.50 -21.25 -0.04
N LYS A 451 2.06 -21.87 -1.09
CA LYS A 451 2.28 -21.24 -2.39
C LYS A 451 1.12 -21.54 -3.33
N LEU A 452 0.37 -20.53 -3.74
CA LEU A 452 -0.80 -20.63 -4.62
C LEU A 452 -0.74 -19.60 -5.76
N ASN A 453 -1.48 -19.83 -6.84
CA ASN A 453 -1.87 -18.77 -7.75
C ASN A 453 -3.20 -18.15 -7.30
N GLU A 454 -3.62 -17.02 -7.89
CA GLU A 454 -4.83 -16.29 -7.45
C GLU A 454 -6.12 -17.10 -7.62
N ASN A 455 -6.25 -17.90 -8.70
CA ASN A 455 -7.43 -18.73 -8.93
C ASN A 455 -7.49 -19.87 -7.91
N GLU A 456 -6.33 -20.43 -7.54
CA GLU A 456 -6.23 -21.42 -6.48
C GLU A 456 -6.60 -20.85 -5.12
N PHE A 457 -6.19 -19.61 -4.83
CA PHE A 457 -6.56 -18.91 -3.61
C PHE A 457 -8.06 -18.59 -3.58
N GLY A 458 -8.64 -18.09 -4.69
CA GLY A 458 -10.07 -17.84 -4.80
C GLY A 458 -10.91 -19.09 -4.52
N ARG A 459 -10.59 -20.22 -5.16
CA ARG A 459 -11.28 -21.50 -4.92
C ARG A 459 -11.15 -21.97 -3.47
N ALA A 460 -9.98 -21.82 -2.86
CA ALA A 460 -9.77 -22.21 -1.46
C ALA A 460 -10.69 -21.48 -0.47
N LEU A 461 -11.11 -20.25 -0.79
CA LEU A 461 -12.08 -19.50 0.01
C LEU A 461 -13.55 -19.86 -0.28
N GLU A 462 -13.83 -20.61 -1.38
CA GLU A 462 -15.18 -20.97 -1.84
C GLU A 462 -15.62 -22.39 -1.45
N ASP A 463 -14.68 -23.33 -1.30
CA ASP A 463 -14.94 -24.78 -1.16
C ASP A 463 -15.76 -25.17 0.10
N GLU A 464 -15.94 -24.30 1.10
CA GLU A 464 -16.79 -24.61 2.28
C GLU A 464 -18.31 -24.45 2.05
N ARG A 465 -18.78 -23.97 0.90
CA ARG A 465 -20.22 -23.77 0.67
C ARG A 465 -20.94 -24.99 0.10
N GLY A 466 -20.20 -26.00 -0.33
CA GLY A 466 -20.72 -27.19 -1.02
C GLY A 466 -21.15 -28.34 -0.13
N GLU A 467 -20.65 -28.49 1.06
CA GLU A 467 -20.92 -29.66 1.90
C GLU A 467 -21.35 -29.28 3.32
N GLY A 468 -22.64 -29.44 3.58
CA GLY A 468 -23.16 -29.60 4.94
C GLY A 468 -23.95 -28.43 5.54
N ARG A 469 -25.24 -28.37 5.22
CA ARG A 469 -26.22 -27.75 6.12
C ARG A 469 -26.29 -28.54 7.42
N VAL A 470 -25.49 -28.15 8.40
CA VAL A 470 -25.73 -28.45 9.81
C VAL A 470 -25.85 -27.12 10.53
N ASN A 471 -26.97 -26.94 11.24
CA ASN A 471 -27.30 -25.76 12.03
C ASN A 471 -26.19 -25.40 13.03
N HIS A 472 -25.34 -24.42 12.67
CA HIS A 472 -24.57 -23.64 13.64
C HIS A 472 -24.71 -22.15 13.28
N GLN A 473 -24.77 -21.30 14.30
CA GLN A 473 -24.82 -19.84 14.19
C GLN A 473 -23.77 -19.34 13.17
N PRO A 474 -24.05 -18.31 12.36
CA PRO A 474 -23.15 -17.86 11.32
C PRO A 474 -21.82 -17.38 11.93
N GLN A 475 -20.79 -18.20 11.82
CA GLN A 475 -19.42 -17.73 12.01
C GLN A 475 -19.06 -16.88 10.79
N ALA A 476 -18.58 -15.65 11.00
CA ALA A 476 -18.12 -14.78 9.93
C ALA A 476 -16.94 -15.42 9.18
N GLN A 477 -17.04 -15.56 7.88
CA GLN A 477 -16.04 -16.17 7.00
C GLN A 477 -15.69 -15.20 5.86
N ILE A 478 -14.47 -15.29 5.36
CA ILE A 478 -14.02 -14.50 4.19
C ILE A 478 -14.67 -15.08 2.92
N VAL A 479 -15.50 -14.28 2.25
CA VAL A 479 -16.29 -14.69 1.09
C VAL A 479 -15.67 -14.18 -0.21
N VAL A 480 -15.27 -15.09 -1.12
CA VAL A 480 -14.91 -14.79 -2.52
C VAL A 480 -15.75 -15.67 -3.44
N LYS A 481 -16.53 -15.10 -4.35
CA LYS A 481 -17.26 -15.86 -5.38
C LYS A 481 -16.46 -15.95 -6.66
N GLU A 482 -16.60 -17.06 -7.40
CA GLU A 482 -16.04 -17.21 -8.74
C GLU A 482 -16.53 -16.11 -9.70
N ILE A 483 -15.66 -15.80 -10.64
CA ILE A 483 -15.91 -14.92 -11.80
C ILE A 483 -15.92 -15.79 -13.04
#